data_be7cf4753430e0c4de208dea68ce5af3
#
_entry.id   be7cf4753430e0c4de208dea68ce5af3
#
_cell.length_a   1.000
_cell.length_b   1.000
_cell.length_c   1.000
_cell.angle_alpha   90.00
_cell.angle_beta   90.00
_cell.angle_gamma   90.00
#
_symmetry.space_group_name_H-M   'P 1'
#
loop_
_entity.id
_entity.type
_entity.pdbx_description
1 polymer ?
#
loop_
_entity_poly.entity_id
_entity_poly.type
_entity_poly.pdbx_seq_one_letter_code
_entity_poly.pdbx_strand_id
1 'polypeptide(L)'
;DHFRAFEAYWSVPYGDTNARGGRWVKGPDMDFIRAVKNGLPNLPIIAEDLGFLTQEVLDLRDASGFPGMKVLQFAFDSMDDSQYLPHNYIPNTVCYTGTHDNMTTAQWLESLPEKVRVYASDYMGLQGENDVWGVIRAAHSSVSQLCIVPMQDYLELGGETRMNFPGTTGTNWTWRALDGFA
;
A
#
# COMPACT_ATOMS: atom_id res chain seq x y z
N ASP A 1 11.35 1.43 6.03
CA ASP A 1 10.27 1.62 5.14
C ASP A 1 9.01 2.14 5.80
N HIS A 2 8.42 1.56 6.87
CA HIS A 2 7.20 2.13 7.44
C HIS A 2 7.44 3.50 8.07
N PHE A 3 6.70 4.52 7.61
CA PHE A 3 6.82 5.92 8.03
C PHE A 3 6.63 6.10 9.55
N ARG A 4 5.84 5.23 10.18
CA ARG A 4 5.61 5.19 11.63
C ARG A 4 6.91 5.25 12.45
N ALA A 5 7.99 4.63 11.97
CA ALA A 5 9.24 4.56 12.72
C ALA A 5 9.86 5.94 13.00
N PHE A 6 9.53 6.95 12.23
CA PHE A 6 9.98 8.32 12.48
C PHE A 6 9.26 8.98 13.65
N GLU A 7 8.01 8.57 13.94
CA GLU A 7 7.26 8.98 15.14
C GLU A 7 7.70 8.15 16.35
N ALA A 8 7.58 6.81 16.27
CA ALA A 8 8.04 5.87 17.29
C ALA A 8 8.30 4.49 16.68
N TYR A 9 9.25 3.78 17.20
CA TYR A 9 9.58 2.42 16.80
C TYR A 9 9.56 1.45 17.99
N TRP A 10 9.25 0.20 17.69
CA TRP A 10 9.25 -0.87 18.68
C TRP A 10 10.66 -1.41 18.88
N SER A 11 11.25 -1.14 20.03
CA SER A 11 12.59 -1.58 20.39
C SER A 11 12.55 -2.90 21.16
N VAL A 12 13.18 -3.93 20.63
CA VAL A 12 13.28 -5.25 21.25
C VAL A 12 14.68 -5.40 21.83
N PRO A 13 14.81 -5.87 23.11
CA PRO A 13 16.12 -6.11 23.71
C PRO A 13 16.94 -7.13 22.88
N TYR A 14 18.23 -6.87 22.77
CA TYR A 14 19.16 -7.81 22.09
C TYR A 14 19.15 -9.17 22.78
N GLY A 15 18.98 -10.25 22.01
CA GLY A 15 18.95 -11.61 22.50
C GLY A 15 17.54 -12.16 22.76
N ASP A 16 16.49 -11.34 22.73
CA ASP A 16 15.13 -11.83 22.81
C ASP A 16 14.77 -12.67 21.59
N THR A 17 14.05 -13.76 21.81
CA THR A 17 13.61 -14.68 20.74
C THR A 17 12.31 -14.25 20.08
N ASN A 18 11.63 -13.25 20.62
CA ASN A 18 10.40 -12.68 20.07
C ASN A 18 10.25 -11.21 20.49
N ALA A 19 9.28 -10.52 19.89
CA ALA A 19 9.11 -9.07 20.09
C ALA A 19 8.27 -8.70 21.33
N ARG A 20 7.81 -9.64 22.16
CA ARG A 20 6.86 -9.36 23.25
C ARG A 20 7.45 -8.49 24.37
N GLY A 21 8.75 -8.62 24.62
CA GLY A 21 9.50 -7.87 25.66
C GLY A 21 9.91 -6.46 25.22
N GLY A 22 9.52 -6.04 24.04
CA GLY A 22 9.87 -4.74 23.50
C GLY A 22 9.12 -3.56 24.15
N ARG A 23 9.50 -2.36 23.73
CA ARG A 23 8.86 -1.10 24.15
C ARG A 23 8.89 -0.10 23.01
N TRP A 24 7.92 0.81 23.01
CA TRP A 24 7.92 1.97 22.12
C TRP A 24 9.01 2.96 22.52
N VAL A 25 9.76 3.41 21.55
CA VAL A 25 10.80 4.43 21.68
C VAL A 25 10.48 5.53 20.68
N LYS A 26 10.48 6.79 21.15
CA LYS A 26 10.23 7.96 20.31
C LYS A 26 11.27 8.03 19.19
N GLY A 27 10.80 8.25 17.98
CA GLY A 27 11.64 8.47 16.81
C GLY A 27 12.12 9.93 16.69
N PRO A 28 12.87 10.26 15.63
CA PRO A 28 13.42 11.61 15.40
C PRO A 28 12.37 12.63 14.94
N ASP A 29 11.16 12.21 14.62
CA ASP A 29 10.02 13.06 14.32
C ASP A 29 10.34 14.10 13.20
N MET A 30 9.81 15.32 13.32
CA MET A 30 10.02 16.42 12.38
C MET A 30 11.49 16.86 12.23
N ASP A 31 12.35 16.55 13.19
CA ASP A 31 13.79 16.87 13.06
C ASP A 31 14.43 16.11 11.90
N PHE A 32 14.09 14.82 11.73
CA PHE A 32 14.53 14.05 10.57
C PHE A 32 13.94 14.60 9.27
N ILE A 33 12.64 14.89 9.24
CA ILE A 33 11.98 15.43 8.05
C ILE A 33 12.61 16.77 7.62
N ARG A 34 12.89 17.66 8.55
CA ARG A 34 13.56 18.94 8.28
C ARG A 34 14.97 18.73 7.74
N ALA A 35 15.75 17.80 8.33
CA ALA A 35 17.09 17.49 7.85
C ALA A 35 17.08 16.96 6.41
N VAL A 36 16.14 16.05 6.10
CA VAL A 36 15.96 15.52 4.73
C VAL A 36 15.60 16.64 3.75
N LYS A 37 14.62 17.47 4.07
CA LYS A 37 14.19 18.57 3.18
C LYS A 37 15.29 19.62 2.97
N ASN A 38 16.11 19.88 3.97
CA ASN A 38 17.22 20.81 3.85
C ASN A 38 18.38 20.24 3.02
N GLY A 39 18.69 18.96 3.20
CA GLY A 39 19.76 18.29 2.46
C GLY A 39 19.35 17.88 1.03
N LEU A 40 18.08 17.58 0.80
CA LEU A 40 17.53 17.05 -0.46
C LEU A 40 16.22 17.77 -0.82
N PRO A 41 16.26 19.06 -1.12
CA PRO A 41 15.05 19.93 -1.16
C PRO A 41 14.03 19.53 -2.22
N ASN A 42 14.39 18.80 -3.26
CA ASN A 42 13.51 18.43 -4.37
C ASN A 42 13.29 16.92 -4.48
N LEU A 43 13.65 16.15 -3.45
CA LEU A 43 13.47 14.71 -3.49
C LEU A 43 11.97 14.36 -3.35
N PRO A 44 11.36 13.68 -4.35
CA PRO A 44 10.00 13.19 -4.22
C PRO A 44 9.99 11.98 -3.28
N ILE A 45 9.38 12.14 -2.11
CA ILE A 45 9.27 11.09 -1.10
C ILE A 45 7.80 10.72 -0.92
N ILE A 46 7.49 9.44 -0.93
CA ILE A 46 6.21 8.86 -0.58
C ILE A 46 6.34 8.26 0.82
N ALA A 47 5.45 8.64 1.73
CA ALA A 47 5.40 8.06 3.06
C ALA A 47 4.65 6.73 3.01
N GLU A 48 5.33 5.63 3.33
CA GLU A 48 4.66 4.35 3.53
C GLU A 48 3.98 4.36 4.89
N ASP A 49 2.66 4.58 4.88
CA ASP A 49 1.77 4.74 6.03
C ASP A 49 0.66 3.68 6.04
N LEU A 50 0.98 2.45 5.66
CA LEU A 50 0.04 1.34 5.65
C LEU A 50 -0.12 0.71 7.04
N GLY A 51 -1.20 -0.02 7.24
CA GLY A 51 -1.48 -0.75 8.48
C GLY A 51 -2.08 0.11 9.59
N PHE A 52 -1.74 -0.21 10.85
CA PHE A 52 -2.30 0.49 12.01
C PHE A 52 -1.57 1.80 12.27
N LEU A 53 -2.30 2.90 12.14
CA LEU A 53 -1.79 4.26 12.36
C LEU A 53 -2.40 4.87 13.62
N THR A 54 -1.57 5.56 14.39
CA THR A 54 -2.02 6.44 15.46
C THR A 54 -2.18 7.87 14.94
N GLN A 55 -2.87 8.73 15.68
CA GLN A 55 -3.06 10.12 15.29
C GLN A 55 -1.72 10.85 15.16
N GLU A 56 -0.76 10.55 16.02
CA GLU A 56 0.59 11.15 15.98
C GLU A 56 1.34 10.84 14.68
N VAL A 57 1.17 9.63 14.15
CA VAL A 57 1.77 9.24 12.84
C VAL A 57 1.11 10.00 11.70
N LEU A 58 -0.22 10.15 11.74
CA LEU A 58 -0.96 10.92 10.74
C LEU A 58 -0.55 12.40 10.78
N ASP A 59 -0.47 12.99 11.98
CA ASP A 59 -0.05 14.38 12.16
C ASP A 59 1.38 14.62 11.66
N LEU A 60 2.30 13.68 11.92
CA LEU A 60 3.67 13.75 11.41
C LEU A 60 3.72 13.65 9.88
N ARG A 61 2.95 12.72 9.28
CA ARG A 61 2.84 12.60 7.82
C ARG A 61 2.33 13.90 7.23
N ASP A 62 1.25 14.44 7.75
CA ASP A 62 0.62 15.66 7.25
C ASP A 62 1.56 16.86 7.40
N ALA A 63 2.22 17.01 8.56
CA ALA A 63 3.25 18.03 8.77
C ALA A 63 4.47 17.87 7.85
N SER A 64 4.81 16.65 7.47
CA SER A 64 5.87 16.38 6.49
C SER A 64 5.52 16.87 5.09
N GLY A 65 4.24 16.94 4.74
CA GLY A 65 3.75 17.22 3.40
C GLY A 65 4.03 16.09 2.38
N PHE A 66 4.54 14.95 2.82
CA PHE A 66 4.74 13.79 1.96
C PHE A 66 3.39 13.12 1.68
N PRO A 67 3.12 12.68 0.43
CA PRO A 67 1.92 11.90 0.15
C PRO A 67 1.99 10.55 0.85
N GLY A 68 0.87 10.15 1.45
CA GLY A 68 0.67 8.79 1.97
C GLY A 68 0.22 7.82 0.89
N MET A 69 0.14 6.54 1.23
CA MET A 69 -0.26 5.48 0.32
C MET A 69 -1.72 5.07 0.51
N LYS A 70 -2.38 4.74 -0.59
CA LYS A 70 -3.72 4.18 -0.63
C LYS A 70 -3.72 2.92 -1.48
N VAL A 71 -3.88 1.75 -0.84
CA VAL A 71 -3.91 0.46 -1.52
C VAL A 71 -5.36 0.03 -1.70
N LEU A 72 -5.82 -0.03 -2.95
CA LEU A 72 -7.23 -0.27 -3.26
C LEU A 72 -7.71 -1.66 -2.79
N GLN A 73 -6.86 -2.68 -2.84
CA GLN A 73 -7.20 -4.01 -2.32
C GLN A 73 -7.62 -3.99 -0.84
N PHE A 74 -7.06 -3.10 -0.02
CA PHE A 74 -7.40 -2.98 1.40
C PHE A 74 -8.76 -2.32 1.66
N ALA A 75 -9.35 -1.70 0.64
CA ALA A 75 -10.63 -1.01 0.78
C ALA A 75 -11.79 -1.94 1.16
N PHE A 76 -11.68 -3.23 0.84
CA PHE A 76 -12.75 -4.20 0.92
C PHE A 76 -12.53 -5.27 1.99
N ASP A 77 -11.47 -5.17 2.80
CA ASP A 77 -11.15 -6.13 3.87
C ASP A 77 -12.20 -6.12 4.99
N SER A 78 -12.73 -4.93 5.29
CA SER A 78 -13.84 -4.76 6.21
C SER A 78 -15.05 -4.30 5.47
N MET A 79 -16.17 -4.63 5.44
CA MET A 79 -17.32 -4.06 4.70
C MET A 79 -17.82 -2.72 5.29
N ASP A 80 -16.96 -2.03 6.01
CA ASP A 80 -17.20 -0.75 6.67
C ASP A 80 -16.60 0.41 5.87
N ASP A 81 -16.80 1.65 6.34
CA ASP A 81 -16.21 2.86 5.76
C ASP A 81 -14.69 2.89 5.98
N SER A 82 -13.97 2.28 5.04
CA SER A 82 -12.52 2.17 5.09
C SER A 82 -11.84 3.43 4.54
N GLN A 83 -10.76 3.87 5.19
CA GLN A 83 -9.91 4.93 4.66
C GLN A 83 -9.29 4.61 3.28
N TYR A 84 -9.34 3.35 2.86
CA TYR A 84 -8.85 2.89 1.56
C TYR A 84 -9.92 2.89 0.48
N LEU A 85 -11.16 3.25 0.78
CA LEU A 85 -12.19 3.47 -0.24
C LEU A 85 -11.89 4.78 -1.01
N PRO A 86 -11.88 4.77 -2.34
CA PRO A 86 -11.52 5.92 -3.17
C PRO A 86 -12.21 7.24 -2.83
N HIS A 87 -13.47 7.21 -2.37
CA HIS A 87 -14.18 8.44 -1.98
C HIS A 87 -13.64 9.09 -0.69
N ASN A 88 -12.83 8.36 0.10
CA ASN A 88 -12.17 8.86 1.32
C ASN A 88 -10.75 9.35 1.05
N TYR A 89 -10.27 9.31 -0.21
CA TYR A 89 -8.93 9.78 -0.52
C TYR A 89 -8.85 11.31 -0.49
N ILE A 90 -7.65 11.79 -0.23
CA ILE A 90 -7.30 13.21 -0.39
C ILE A 90 -6.27 13.35 -1.53
N PRO A 91 -6.16 14.52 -2.17
CA PRO A 91 -5.24 14.70 -3.31
C PRO A 91 -3.78 14.35 -2.98
N ASN A 92 -3.29 14.68 -1.77
CA ASN A 92 -1.90 14.39 -1.37
C ASN A 92 -1.71 12.91 -0.99
N THR A 93 -2.07 12.00 -1.88
CA THR A 93 -1.86 10.55 -1.75
C THR A 93 -1.37 9.94 -3.04
N VAL A 94 -0.79 8.74 -2.93
CA VAL A 94 -0.48 7.86 -4.05
C VAL A 94 -1.37 6.63 -3.96
N CYS A 95 -2.17 6.39 -5.00
CA CYS A 95 -3.04 5.22 -5.07
C CYS A 95 -2.31 4.05 -5.75
N TYR A 96 -2.56 2.85 -5.27
CA TYR A 96 -2.07 1.59 -5.83
C TYR A 96 -3.25 0.63 -5.99
N THR A 97 -3.29 -0.18 -7.04
CA THR A 97 -4.18 -1.36 -7.09
C THR A 97 -3.75 -2.35 -6.01
N GLY A 98 -2.48 -2.66 -5.94
CA GLY A 98 -1.75 -3.41 -4.93
C GLY A 98 -0.28 -3.03 -4.98
N THR A 99 0.49 -3.37 -3.94
CA THR A 99 1.95 -3.21 -3.91
C THR A 99 2.65 -4.52 -4.27
N HIS A 100 3.99 -4.53 -4.26
CA HIS A 100 4.78 -5.75 -4.43
C HIS A 100 4.49 -6.83 -3.36
N ASP A 101 3.97 -6.45 -2.21
CA ASP A 101 3.62 -7.35 -1.10
C ASP A 101 2.20 -7.92 -1.21
N ASN A 102 1.38 -7.36 -2.07
CA ASN A 102 0.02 -7.79 -2.29
C ASN A 102 -0.07 -8.92 -3.32
N MET A 103 -1.23 -9.52 -3.43
CA MET A 103 -1.61 -10.35 -4.57
C MET A 103 -1.64 -9.51 -5.85
N THR A 104 -1.45 -10.12 -7.02
CA THR A 104 -1.87 -9.48 -8.27
C THR A 104 -3.38 -9.22 -8.21
N THR A 105 -3.85 -8.21 -8.93
CA THR A 105 -5.29 -7.89 -8.92
C THR A 105 -6.15 -9.05 -9.41
N ALA A 106 -5.70 -9.82 -10.41
CA ALA A 106 -6.39 -11.03 -10.87
C ALA A 106 -6.51 -12.06 -9.73
N GLN A 107 -5.38 -12.39 -9.07
CA GLN A 107 -5.39 -13.31 -7.94
C GLN A 107 -6.26 -12.82 -6.78
N TRP A 108 -6.23 -11.52 -6.49
CA TRP A 108 -7.04 -10.92 -5.45
C TRP A 108 -8.55 -11.09 -5.73
N LEU A 109 -9.01 -10.76 -6.94
CA LEU A 109 -10.41 -10.93 -7.35
C LEU A 109 -10.88 -12.38 -7.20
N GLU A 110 -10.06 -13.35 -7.61
CA GLU A 110 -10.35 -14.78 -7.47
C GLU A 110 -10.42 -15.23 -6.00
N SER A 111 -9.64 -14.62 -5.11
CA SER A 111 -9.55 -14.98 -3.70
C SER A 111 -10.67 -14.41 -2.83
N LEU A 112 -11.43 -13.44 -3.34
CA LEU A 112 -12.44 -12.74 -2.55
C LEU A 112 -13.61 -13.66 -2.15
N PRO A 113 -14.02 -13.66 -0.87
CA PRO A 113 -15.30 -14.24 -0.49
C PRO A 113 -16.45 -13.60 -1.27
N GLU A 114 -17.45 -14.39 -1.65
CA GLU A 114 -18.58 -13.95 -2.49
C GLU A 114 -19.17 -12.60 -2.07
N LYS A 115 -19.47 -12.44 -0.79
CA LYS A 115 -20.06 -11.20 -0.27
C LYS A 115 -19.15 -9.97 -0.47
N VAL A 116 -17.83 -10.14 -0.30
CA VAL A 116 -16.85 -9.07 -0.51
C VAL A 116 -16.70 -8.76 -1.99
N ARG A 117 -16.69 -9.80 -2.83
CA ARG A 117 -16.63 -9.67 -4.29
C ARG A 117 -17.81 -8.89 -4.85
N VAL A 118 -19.03 -9.20 -4.41
CA VAL A 118 -20.22 -8.44 -4.81
C VAL A 118 -20.10 -6.98 -4.40
N TYR A 119 -19.74 -6.71 -3.15
CA TYR A 119 -19.55 -5.34 -2.67
C TYR A 119 -18.49 -4.57 -3.46
N ALA A 120 -17.33 -5.19 -3.69
CA ALA A 120 -16.24 -4.58 -4.46
C ALA A 120 -16.67 -4.32 -5.92
N SER A 121 -17.37 -5.28 -6.53
CA SER A 121 -17.87 -5.16 -7.91
C SER A 121 -18.88 -4.03 -8.05
N ASP A 122 -19.86 -3.95 -7.15
CA ASP A 122 -20.88 -2.90 -7.15
C ASP A 122 -20.23 -1.52 -6.92
N TYR A 123 -19.30 -1.42 -5.97
CA TYR A 123 -18.61 -0.18 -5.65
C TYR A 123 -17.76 0.36 -6.83
N MET A 124 -17.01 -0.52 -7.48
CA MET A 124 -16.11 -0.16 -8.58
C MET A 124 -16.76 -0.20 -9.97
N GLY A 125 -18.00 -0.72 -10.07
CA GLY A 125 -18.70 -0.90 -11.35
C GLY A 125 -18.03 -1.92 -12.26
N LEU A 126 -17.56 -3.05 -11.70
CA LEU A 126 -16.86 -4.09 -12.47
C LEU A 126 -17.80 -4.79 -13.45
N GLN A 127 -17.28 -5.16 -14.62
CA GLN A 127 -18.01 -5.77 -15.72
C GLN A 127 -17.83 -7.30 -15.78
N GLY A 128 -17.67 -7.95 -14.64
CA GLY A 128 -17.47 -9.39 -14.51
C GLY A 128 -16.60 -9.76 -13.32
N GLU A 129 -16.44 -11.06 -13.11
CA GLU A 129 -15.75 -11.57 -11.91
C GLU A 129 -14.25 -11.24 -11.88
N ASN A 130 -13.61 -11.13 -13.03
CA ASN A 130 -12.16 -10.91 -13.18
C ASN A 130 -11.85 -9.62 -13.96
N ASP A 131 -12.65 -8.56 -13.75
CA ASP A 131 -12.40 -7.27 -14.41
C ASP A 131 -11.23 -6.51 -13.77
N VAL A 132 -10.01 -6.95 -14.04
CA VAL A 132 -8.77 -6.31 -13.59
C VAL A 132 -8.70 -4.86 -14.07
N TRP A 133 -9.08 -4.61 -15.32
CA TRP A 133 -9.12 -3.26 -15.89
C TRP A 133 -10.18 -2.39 -15.23
N GLY A 134 -11.26 -2.95 -14.70
CA GLY A 134 -12.23 -2.23 -13.87
C GLY A 134 -11.61 -1.72 -12.58
N VAL A 135 -10.82 -2.55 -11.92
CA VAL A 135 -10.06 -2.16 -10.71
C VAL A 135 -9.01 -1.09 -11.03
N ILE A 136 -8.28 -1.23 -12.15
CA ILE A 136 -7.31 -0.21 -12.63
C ILE A 136 -8.03 1.12 -12.90
N ARG A 137 -9.18 1.09 -13.58
CA ARG A 137 -9.98 2.32 -13.81
C ARG A 137 -10.42 2.96 -12.50
N ALA A 138 -10.87 2.18 -11.53
CA ALA A 138 -11.28 2.69 -10.22
C ALA A 138 -10.10 3.39 -9.50
N ALA A 139 -8.90 2.80 -9.54
CA ALA A 139 -7.70 3.42 -8.99
C ALA A 139 -7.34 4.75 -9.69
N HIS A 140 -7.32 4.75 -11.01
CA HIS A 140 -7.04 5.96 -11.80
C HIS A 140 -8.10 7.05 -11.67
N SER A 141 -9.34 6.70 -11.36
CA SER A 141 -10.44 7.67 -11.17
C SER A 141 -10.42 8.33 -9.80
N SER A 142 -9.54 7.93 -8.90
CA SER A 142 -9.41 8.53 -7.58
C SER A 142 -8.83 9.94 -7.65
N VAL A 143 -8.98 10.71 -6.56
CA VAL A 143 -8.41 12.07 -6.43
C VAL A 143 -6.92 12.09 -6.11
N SER A 144 -6.28 10.94 -5.95
CA SER A 144 -4.84 10.84 -5.66
C SER A 144 -4.02 11.49 -6.77
N GLN A 145 -2.99 12.25 -6.38
CA GLN A 145 -2.12 12.95 -7.35
C GLN A 145 -1.29 12.00 -8.22
N LEU A 146 -1.12 10.75 -7.80
CA LEU A 146 -0.39 9.72 -8.53
C LEU A 146 -1.10 8.37 -8.34
N CYS A 147 -1.18 7.60 -9.41
CA CYS A 147 -1.62 6.20 -9.37
C CYS A 147 -0.50 5.31 -9.91
N ILE A 148 -0.11 4.31 -9.14
CA ILE A 148 0.90 3.32 -9.52
C ILE A 148 0.25 1.94 -9.58
N VAL A 149 0.36 1.30 -10.74
CA VAL A 149 -0.21 -0.01 -11.00
C VAL A 149 0.92 -0.98 -11.34
N PRO A 150 1.02 -2.14 -10.66
CA PRO A 150 1.99 -3.17 -11.03
C PRO A 150 1.83 -3.60 -12.50
N MET A 151 2.94 -3.87 -13.16
CA MET A 151 2.92 -4.36 -14.56
C MET A 151 2.11 -5.65 -14.70
N GLN A 152 2.14 -6.49 -13.70
CA GLN A 152 1.36 -7.73 -13.63
C GLN A 152 -0.15 -7.46 -13.78
N ASP A 153 -0.65 -6.38 -13.20
CA ASP A 153 -2.06 -6.01 -13.28
C ASP A 153 -2.41 -5.50 -14.69
N TYR A 154 -1.56 -4.66 -15.30
CA TYR A 154 -1.76 -4.25 -16.70
C TYR A 154 -1.78 -5.43 -17.67
N LEU A 155 -1.03 -6.49 -17.38
CA LEU A 155 -0.95 -7.72 -18.17
C LEU A 155 -1.97 -8.77 -17.72
N GLU A 156 -2.83 -8.48 -16.75
CA GLU A 156 -3.85 -9.38 -16.19
C GLU A 156 -3.28 -10.74 -15.74
N LEU A 157 -2.07 -10.73 -15.17
CA LEU A 157 -1.37 -11.95 -14.77
C LEU A 157 -1.80 -12.43 -13.39
N GLY A 158 -1.81 -13.74 -13.20
CA GLY A 158 -2.18 -14.41 -11.95
C GLY A 158 -1.11 -14.39 -10.86
N GLY A 159 -1.40 -15.11 -9.77
CA GLY A 159 -0.55 -15.13 -8.57
C GLY A 159 0.85 -15.70 -8.75
N GLU A 160 1.09 -16.46 -9.82
CA GLU A 160 2.40 -17.01 -10.19
C GLU A 160 3.43 -15.91 -10.52
N THR A 161 2.96 -14.69 -10.79
CA THR A 161 3.80 -13.53 -11.10
C THR A 161 4.00 -12.58 -9.93
N ARG A 162 3.44 -12.91 -8.75
CA ARG A 162 3.57 -12.09 -7.55
C ARG A 162 5.04 -11.85 -7.20
N MET A 163 5.38 -10.60 -6.86
CA MET A 163 6.77 -10.21 -6.59
C MET A 163 7.27 -10.69 -5.24
N ASN A 164 6.46 -10.55 -4.20
CA ASN A 164 6.89 -10.85 -2.85
C ASN A 164 5.77 -11.50 -2.03
N PHE A 165 6.17 -12.51 -1.23
CA PHE A 165 5.33 -13.13 -0.22
C PHE A 165 5.87 -12.75 1.16
N PRO A 166 5.27 -11.79 1.86
CA PRO A 166 5.76 -11.31 3.15
C PRO A 166 5.98 -12.44 4.15
N GLY A 167 7.06 -12.37 4.90
CA GLY A 167 7.43 -13.40 5.89
C GLY A 167 8.02 -14.68 5.32
N THR A 168 8.30 -14.74 4.03
CA THR A 168 8.95 -15.90 3.38
C THR A 168 10.33 -15.58 2.86
N THR A 169 11.11 -16.63 2.61
CA THR A 169 12.41 -16.58 1.92
C THR A 169 12.34 -17.41 0.63
N GLY A 170 13.27 -17.23 -0.28
CA GLY A 170 13.38 -18.06 -1.49
C GLY A 170 13.16 -17.27 -2.78
N THR A 171 12.09 -17.56 -3.52
CA THR A 171 11.89 -17.07 -4.91
C THR A 171 11.28 -15.68 -5.02
N ASN A 172 11.19 -14.92 -3.92
CA ASN A 172 10.72 -13.53 -3.97
C ASN A 172 11.60 -12.66 -4.89
N TRP A 173 11.00 -11.66 -5.54
CA TRP A 173 11.68 -10.69 -6.41
C TRP A 173 12.29 -11.30 -7.69
N THR A 174 11.81 -12.46 -8.12
CA THR A 174 12.37 -13.17 -9.29
C THR A 174 11.58 -12.98 -10.57
N TRP A 175 10.31 -12.61 -10.50
CA TRP A 175 9.49 -12.39 -11.69
C TRP A 175 10.09 -11.31 -12.61
N ARG A 176 10.05 -11.57 -13.91
CA ARG A 176 10.43 -10.63 -14.96
C ARG A 176 9.42 -10.70 -16.09
N ALA A 177 9.09 -9.53 -16.68
CA ALA A 177 8.32 -9.50 -17.91
C ALA A 177 9.11 -10.18 -19.02
N LEU A 178 8.43 -11.01 -19.82
CA LEU A 178 9.02 -11.66 -20.98
C LEU A 178 9.05 -10.72 -22.19
N ASP A 179 9.93 -11.01 -23.15
CA ASP A 179 9.95 -10.32 -24.43
C ASP A 179 8.59 -10.52 -25.14
N GLY A 180 8.03 -9.44 -25.66
CA GLY A 180 6.74 -9.47 -26.35
C GLY A 180 5.55 -8.93 -25.54
N PHE A 181 5.74 -8.49 -24.31
CA PHE A 181 4.75 -7.72 -23.56
C PHE A 181 4.81 -6.19 -23.83
N ALA A 182 5.66 -5.77 -24.77
CA ALA A 182 5.82 -4.37 -25.16
C ALA A 182 4.96 -4.04 -26.39
#